data_99c932f403e89089cea72241d3665a09
#
_entry.id   99c932f403e89089cea72241d3665a09
#
_cell.length_a   1.000
_cell.length_b   1.000
_cell.length_c   1.000
_cell.angle_alpha   90.00
_cell.angle_beta   90.00
_cell.angle_gamma   90.00
#
_symmetry.space_group_name_H-M   'P 1'
#
loop_
_entity.id
_entity.type
_entity.pdbx_description
1 polymer ?
#
loop_
_entity_poly.entity_id
_entity_poly.type
_entity_poly.pdbx_seq_one_letter_code
_entity_poly.pdbx_strand_id
1 'polypeptide(L)'
;EGTHELHEMVSSMRSVKESSNIDTRFPHALESFKARQWQLLGQEYLKTTEKYRTNKLFFIDKNPNNFTFIGAIKLAIPNAKIINAKRHPLDSCFGSYKQLFASGQPFSYDLTELGEYYMEYERIMSHWKEVCEGFFLDVNYEDVVSDLDSQVKRILEFCELPFEESCLRFYETKRAVKTASSEQVRKPIYSSSVNLWRNYEEKLSDLIEILEPLLRELPEQDQPKSFVSH
;
A
#
# COMPACT_ATOMS: atom_id res chain seq x y z
N GLU A 1 6.83 -10.79 3.51
CA GLU A 1 5.81 -11.18 2.53
C GLU A 1 4.43 -10.96 3.15
N GLY A 2 3.44 -10.59 2.33
CA GLY A 2 2.10 -10.36 2.80
C GLY A 2 1.42 -11.65 3.24
N THR A 3 0.57 -11.52 4.24
CA THR A 3 -0.28 -12.61 4.72
C THR A 3 -1.73 -12.35 4.29
N HIS A 4 -2.58 -13.34 4.37
CA HIS A 4 -4.02 -13.18 4.13
C HIS A 4 -4.80 -12.96 5.43
N GLU A 5 -4.14 -13.05 6.58
CA GLU A 5 -4.77 -13.02 7.89
C GLU A 5 -5.50 -11.70 8.16
N LEU A 6 -5.00 -10.57 7.67
CA LEU A 6 -5.71 -9.30 7.82
C LEU A 6 -7.02 -9.29 7.03
N HIS A 7 -7.01 -9.79 5.80
CA HIS A 7 -8.22 -9.94 4.98
C HIS A 7 -9.19 -10.94 5.63
N GLU A 8 -8.71 -12.07 6.13
CA GLU A 8 -9.51 -13.07 6.82
C GLU A 8 -10.11 -12.49 8.11
N MET A 9 -9.32 -11.75 8.88
CA MET A 9 -9.79 -11.03 10.07
C MET A 9 -10.96 -10.13 9.73
N VAL A 10 -10.84 -9.28 8.73
CA VAL A 10 -11.88 -8.34 8.31
C VAL A 10 -13.10 -9.08 7.73
N SER A 11 -12.87 -10.13 6.94
CA SER A 11 -13.94 -10.95 6.34
C SER A 11 -14.71 -11.75 7.38
N SER A 12 -14.12 -12.03 8.55
CA SER A 12 -14.79 -12.71 9.66
C SER A 12 -15.76 -11.82 10.45
N MET A 13 -15.69 -10.50 10.25
CA MET A 13 -16.58 -9.55 10.92
C MET A 13 -18.04 -9.83 10.55
N ARG A 14 -18.89 -9.99 11.57
CA ARG A 14 -20.33 -10.16 11.43
C ARG A 14 -21.05 -9.27 12.43
N SER A 15 -22.13 -8.65 12.00
CA SER A 15 -23.04 -7.96 12.92
C SER A 15 -23.77 -8.97 13.80
N VAL A 16 -23.97 -8.62 15.06
CA VAL A 16 -24.69 -9.46 16.04
C VAL A 16 -26.22 -9.38 15.87
N LYS A 17 -26.72 -8.53 14.97
CA LYS A 17 -28.17 -8.35 14.78
C LYS A 17 -28.72 -9.30 13.72
N GLU A 18 -29.31 -10.40 14.17
CA GLU A 18 -30.02 -11.39 13.33
C GLU A 18 -31.38 -10.93 12.77
N SER A 19 -31.84 -9.72 13.01
CA SER A 19 -33.26 -9.35 12.78
C SER A 19 -33.52 -8.24 11.77
N SER A 20 -32.56 -7.86 10.92
CA SER A 20 -32.78 -6.87 9.87
C SER A 20 -32.16 -7.29 8.54
N ASN A 21 -32.80 -6.97 7.42
CA ASN A 21 -32.28 -7.15 6.05
C ASN A 21 -31.03 -6.31 5.71
N ILE A 22 -30.21 -5.97 6.71
CA ILE A 22 -28.98 -5.22 6.58
C ILE A 22 -27.85 -6.20 6.35
N ASP A 23 -26.97 -5.92 5.38
CA ASP A 23 -25.75 -6.69 5.19
C ASP A 23 -24.90 -6.61 6.46
N THR A 24 -24.67 -7.74 7.09
CA THR A 24 -23.99 -7.87 8.37
C THR A 24 -22.50 -8.09 8.21
N ARG A 25 -21.98 -8.04 6.97
CA ARG A 25 -20.55 -8.20 6.63
C ARG A 25 -19.82 -6.86 6.62
N PHE A 26 -18.50 -6.92 6.57
CA PHE A 26 -17.68 -5.74 6.31
C PHE A 26 -18.05 -5.10 4.97
N PRO A 27 -18.16 -3.74 4.87
CA PRO A 27 -17.89 -2.74 5.93
C PRO A 27 -19.07 -2.46 6.88
N HIS A 28 -20.29 -2.88 6.57
CA HIS A 28 -21.51 -2.55 7.33
C HIS A 28 -21.51 -3.10 8.76
N ALA A 29 -20.78 -4.19 9.00
CA ALA A 29 -20.61 -4.74 10.35
C ALA A 29 -19.96 -3.73 11.32
N LEU A 30 -19.15 -2.78 10.80
CA LEU A 30 -18.41 -1.82 11.62
C LEU A 30 -19.31 -0.93 12.48
N GLU A 31 -20.49 -0.57 12.01
CA GLU A 31 -21.46 0.28 12.73
C GLU A 31 -21.89 -0.33 14.08
N SER A 32 -21.87 -1.65 14.18
CA SER A 32 -22.30 -2.37 15.36
C SER A 32 -21.17 -2.73 16.34
N PHE A 33 -19.91 -2.59 15.92
CA PHE A 33 -18.76 -2.99 16.72
C PHE A 33 -18.48 -2.02 17.86
N LYS A 34 -18.32 -2.61 19.06
CA LYS A 34 -17.90 -1.89 20.27
C LYS A 34 -16.41 -2.12 20.54
N ALA A 35 -15.82 -1.32 21.42
CA ALA A 35 -14.40 -1.39 21.76
C ALA A 35 -13.89 -2.79 22.07
N ARG A 36 -14.69 -3.61 22.81
CA ARG A 36 -14.33 -4.99 23.14
C ARG A 36 -14.22 -5.88 21.89
N GLN A 37 -15.08 -5.71 20.91
CA GLN A 37 -15.06 -6.51 19.68
C GLN A 37 -13.82 -6.17 18.84
N TRP A 38 -13.47 -4.91 18.75
CA TRP A 38 -12.22 -4.48 18.12
C TRP A 38 -11.00 -5.07 18.81
N GLN A 39 -10.96 -5.04 20.12
CA GLN A 39 -9.87 -5.64 20.89
C GLN A 39 -9.75 -7.16 20.65
N LEU A 40 -10.86 -7.90 20.66
CA LEU A 40 -10.86 -9.33 20.38
C LEU A 40 -10.40 -9.64 18.95
N LEU A 41 -10.81 -8.84 18.00
CA LEU A 41 -10.39 -8.95 16.61
C LEU A 41 -8.88 -8.77 16.44
N GLY A 42 -8.31 -7.74 17.09
CA GLY A 42 -6.86 -7.51 17.10
C GLY A 42 -6.09 -8.66 17.78
N GLN A 43 -6.61 -9.20 18.90
CA GLN A 43 -6.02 -10.34 19.56
C GLN A 43 -6.02 -11.59 18.68
N GLU A 44 -7.11 -11.84 17.95
CA GLU A 44 -7.20 -12.97 17.02
C GLU A 44 -6.20 -12.81 15.86
N TYR A 45 -6.09 -11.62 15.27
CA TYR A 45 -5.07 -11.34 14.26
C TYR A 45 -3.65 -11.59 14.80
N LEU A 46 -3.37 -11.10 16.02
CA LEU A 46 -2.07 -11.31 16.64
C LEU A 46 -1.79 -12.79 16.92
N LYS A 47 -2.78 -13.59 17.24
CA LYS A 47 -2.68 -15.03 17.44
C LYS A 47 -2.48 -15.78 16.12
N THR A 48 -3.25 -15.48 15.08
CA THR A 48 -3.16 -16.16 13.79
C THR A 48 -1.85 -15.87 13.06
N THR A 49 -1.29 -14.67 13.27
CA THR A 49 0.01 -14.26 12.70
C THR A 49 1.21 -14.76 13.50
N GLU A 50 1.03 -15.37 14.69
CA GLU A 50 2.13 -15.85 15.52
C GLU A 50 3.04 -16.83 14.75
N LYS A 51 2.48 -17.69 13.91
CA LYS A 51 3.21 -18.65 13.07
C LYS A 51 4.23 -18.02 12.10
N TYR A 52 4.09 -16.73 11.79
CA TYR A 52 5.02 -15.99 10.92
C TYR A 52 6.06 -15.20 11.69
N ARG A 53 5.90 -15.09 13.02
CA ARG A 53 6.81 -14.32 13.84
C ARG A 53 8.03 -15.13 14.18
N THR A 54 9.11 -14.39 14.42
CA THR A 54 10.34 -14.92 14.97
C THR A 54 10.52 -14.37 16.40
N ASN A 55 11.69 -14.53 16.98
CA ASN A 55 12.05 -13.91 18.26
C ASN A 55 12.31 -12.38 18.17
N LYS A 56 11.95 -11.74 17.04
CA LYS A 56 12.07 -10.30 16.84
C LYS A 56 10.84 -9.57 17.40
N LEU A 57 11.05 -8.32 17.86
CA LEU A 57 9.99 -7.49 18.42
C LEU A 57 8.94 -7.07 17.39
N PHE A 58 9.32 -6.99 16.11
CA PHE A 58 8.47 -6.54 15.02
C PHE A 58 8.40 -7.58 13.91
N PHE A 59 7.30 -7.65 13.24
CA PHE A 59 7.13 -8.32 11.95
C PHE A 59 6.43 -7.41 10.98
N ILE A 60 6.61 -7.66 9.69
CA ILE A 60 6.00 -6.86 8.62
C ILE A 60 4.94 -7.72 7.95
N ASP A 61 3.71 -7.21 7.90
CA ASP A 61 2.64 -7.72 7.06
C ASP A 61 2.49 -6.79 5.85
N LYS A 62 2.85 -7.28 4.66
CA LYS A 62 2.80 -6.47 3.43
C LYS A 62 1.85 -7.10 2.42
N ASN A 63 0.72 -6.44 2.19
CA ASN A 63 -0.19 -6.75 1.10
C ASN A 63 -0.62 -5.43 0.43
N PRO A 64 -0.56 -5.32 -0.91
CA PRO A 64 -0.95 -4.09 -1.61
C PRO A 64 -2.36 -3.61 -1.28
N ASN A 65 -3.29 -4.52 -1.04
CA ASN A 65 -4.71 -4.21 -0.81
C ASN A 65 -5.04 -3.89 0.66
N ASN A 66 -4.05 -3.90 1.58
CA ASN A 66 -4.28 -3.56 3.00
C ASN A 66 -4.72 -2.12 3.21
N PHE A 67 -4.52 -1.23 2.23
CA PHE A 67 -4.97 0.16 2.30
C PHE A 67 -6.48 0.30 2.54
N THR A 68 -7.28 -0.65 2.09
CA THR A 68 -8.73 -0.67 2.32
C THR A 68 -9.11 -0.86 3.79
N PHE A 69 -8.19 -1.34 4.63
CA PHE A 69 -8.45 -1.74 6.01
C PHE A 69 -7.79 -0.82 7.05
N ILE A 70 -7.22 0.31 6.66
CA ILE A 70 -6.46 1.21 7.59
C ILE A 70 -7.30 1.58 8.82
N GLY A 71 -8.57 1.95 8.64
CA GLY A 71 -9.46 2.25 9.76
C GLY A 71 -9.72 1.06 10.68
N ALA A 72 -9.92 -0.14 10.11
CA ALA A 72 -10.08 -1.36 10.89
C ALA A 72 -8.79 -1.73 11.66
N ILE A 73 -7.63 -1.55 11.03
CA ILE A 73 -6.32 -1.75 11.67
C ILE A 73 -6.16 -0.79 12.85
N LYS A 74 -6.47 0.50 12.66
CA LYS A 74 -6.37 1.52 13.71
C LYS A 74 -7.21 1.16 14.94
N LEU A 75 -8.40 0.60 14.72
CA LEU A 75 -9.31 0.24 15.81
C LEU A 75 -8.94 -1.10 16.47
N ALA A 76 -8.48 -2.09 15.71
CA ALA A 76 -8.15 -3.41 16.21
C ALA A 76 -6.70 -3.52 16.74
N ILE A 77 -5.77 -2.80 16.13
CA ILE A 77 -4.32 -2.87 16.42
C ILE A 77 -3.77 -1.44 16.48
N PRO A 78 -4.15 -0.64 17.48
CA PRO A 78 -3.85 0.80 17.52
C PRO A 78 -2.35 1.15 17.57
N ASN A 79 -1.50 0.18 17.93
CA ASN A 79 -0.05 0.36 17.95
C ASN A 79 0.64 -0.05 16.63
N ALA A 80 -0.13 -0.46 15.61
CA ALA A 80 0.44 -0.75 14.31
C ALA A 80 1.03 0.51 13.68
N LYS A 81 2.19 0.39 13.03
CA LYS A 81 2.79 1.43 12.21
C LYS A 81 2.52 1.09 10.75
N ILE A 82 1.85 1.97 10.03
CA ILE A 82 1.51 1.74 8.62
C ILE A 82 2.39 2.62 7.74
N ILE A 83 3.02 2.00 6.76
CA ILE A 83 3.77 2.69 5.72
C ILE A 83 3.02 2.50 4.41
N ASN A 84 2.59 3.60 3.82
CA ASN A 84 1.98 3.63 2.51
C ASN A 84 3.06 3.92 1.46
N ALA A 85 3.50 2.88 0.75
CA ALA A 85 4.50 3.01 -0.31
C ALA A 85 3.82 3.52 -1.59
N LYS A 86 4.05 4.78 -1.91
CA LYS A 86 3.53 5.46 -3.10
C LYS A 86 4.56 5.48 -4.23
N ARG A 87 4.06 5.70 -5.42
CA ARG A 87 4.84 5.91 -6.62
C ARG A 87 4.06 6.84 -7.55
N HIS A 88 4.76 7.48 -8.49
CA HIS A 88 4.11 8.25 -9.55
C HIS A 88 2.95 7.45 -10.17
N PRO A 89 1.72 8.02 -10.30
CA PRO A 89 0.52 7.26 -10.71
C PRO A 89 0.73 6.46 -12.00
N LEU A 90 1.28 7.09 -13.04
CA LEU A 90 1.53 6.44 -14.32
C LEU A 90 2.58 5.32 -14.23
N ASP A 91 3.66 5.50 -13.44
CA ASP A 91 4.64 4.43 -13.24
C ASP A 91 4.08 3.27 -12.41
N SER A 92 3.21 3.57 -11.45
CA SER A 92 2.54 2.55 -10.64
C SER A 92 1.61 1.68 -11.49
N CYS A 93 0.72 2.32 -12.25
CA CYS A 93 -0.21 1.63 -13.15
C CYS A 93 0.53 0.87 -14.26
N PHE A 94 1.44 1.54 -14.97
CA PHE A 94 2.21 0.90 -16.04
C PHE A 94 3.08 -0.25 -15.54
N GLY A 95 3.67 -0.11 -14.34
CA GLY A 95 4.42 -1.18 -13.69
C GLY A 95 3.57 -2.40 -13.39
N SER A 96 2.33 -2.18 -12.91
CA SER A 96 1.35 -3.23 -12.65
C SER A 96 0.85 -3.88 -13.94
N TYR A 97 0.55 -3.10 -14.97
CA TYR A 97 0.12 -3.58 -16.29
C TYR A 97 1.13 -4.54 -16.95
N LYS A 98 2.42 -4.26 -16.79
CA LYS A 98 3.49 -5.13 -17.33
C LYS A 98 3.71 -6.40 -16.53
N GLN A 99 3.19 -6.47 -15.30
CA GLN A 99 3.42 -7.60 -14.41
C GLN A 99 2.40 -8.70 -14.65
N LEU A 100 2.86 -9.91 -14.95
CA LEU A 100 2.01 -11.08 -14.95
C LEU A 100 1.75 -11.53 -13.51
N PHE A 101 0.53 -11.28 -13.02
CA PHE A 101 0.11 -11.77 -11.72
C PHE A 101 -0.50 -13.17 -11.88
N ALA A 102 -0.12 -14.09 -10.98
CA ALA A 102 -0.66 -15.48 -11.03
C ALA A 102 -2.15 -15.52 -10.68
N SER A 103 -2.62 -14.61 -9.81
CA SER A 103 -4.02 -14.49 -9.40
C SER A 103 -4.27 -13.18 -8.65
N GLY A 104 -5.54 -12.82 -8.48
CA GLY A 104 -5.97 -11.79 -7.51
C GLY A 104 -5.91 -10.34 -7.99
N GLN A 105 -5.49 -10.06 -9.22
CA GLN A 105 -5.37 -8.70 -9.75
C GLN A 105 -5.91 -8.61 -11.21
N PRO A 106 -7.17 -9.00 -11.50
CA PRO A 106 -7.67 -9.04 -12.87
C PRO A 106 -7.69 -7.66 -13.55
N PHE A 107 -7.96 -6.60 -12.79
CA PHE A 107 -7.97 -5.21 -13.27
C PHE A 107 -6.60 -4.74 -13.81
N SER A 108 -5.50 -5.41 -13.45
CA SER A 108 -4.16 -5.00 -13.90
C SER A 108 -3.87 -5.32 -15.37
N TYR A 109 -4.76 -6.04 -16.05
CA TYR A 109 -4.63 -6.40 -17.48
C TYR A 109 -5.34 -5.44 -18.42
N ASP A 110 -6.04 -4.45 -17.90
CA ASP A 110 -6.70 -3.38 -18.64
C ASP A 110 -6.26 -2.01 -18.08
N LEU A 111 -5.89 -1.06 -18.96
CA LEU A 111 -5.40 0.25 -18.52
C LEU A 111 -6.52 1.12 -17.95
N THR A 112 -7.74 0.95 -18.44
CA THR A 112 -8.92 1.68 -17.95
C THR A 112 -9.28 1.21 -16.55
N GLU A 113 -9.48 -0.10 -16.36
CA GLU A 113 -9.79 -0.69 -15.05
C GLU A 113 -8.69 -0.37 -14.02
N LEU A 114 -7.43 -0.37 -14.46
CA LEU A 114 -6.29 -0.07 -13.59
C LEU A 114 -6.26 1.41 -13.18
N GLY A 115 -6.59 2.33 -14.10
CA GLY A 115 -6.73 3.75 -13.83
C GLY A 115 -7.87 4.02 -12.84
N GLU A 116 -9.04 3.42 -13.06
CA GLU A 116 -10.19 3.52 -12.17
C GLU A 116 -9.88 2.99 -10.78
N TYR A 117 -9.19 1.84 -10.69
CA TYR A 117 -8.76 1.27 -9.41
C TYR A 117 -7.78 2.20 -8.67
N TYR A 118 -6.87 2.85 -9.39
CA TYR A 118 -5.93 3.80 -8.79
C TYR A 118 -6.65 5.06 -8.29
N MET A 119 -7.64 5.56 -9.01
CA MET A 119 -8.49 6.68 -8.55
C MET A 119 -9.23 6.32 -7.25
N GLU A 120 -9.78 5.11 -7.15
CA GLU A 120 -10.41 4.63 -5.91
C GLU A 120 -9.41 4.47 -4.76
N TYR A 121 -8.19 4.00 -5.04
CA TYR A 121 -7.12 3.98 -4.04
C TYR A 121 -6.84 5.39 -3.49
N GLU A 122 -6.64 6.39 -4.33
CA GLU A 122 -6.38 7.76 -3.88
C GLU A 122 -7.57 8.35 -3.13
N ARG A 123 -8.79 8.07 -3.56
CA ARG A 123 -10.02 8.49 -2.84
C ARG A 123 -10.07 7.91 -1.42
N ILE A 124 -9.80 6.62 -1.28
CA ILE A 124 -9.76 5.94 0.02
C ILE A 124 -8.61 6.47 0.89
N MET A 125 -7.43 6.65 0.31
CA MET A 125 -6.27 7.18 1.05
C MET A 125 -6.47 8.62 1.50
N SER A 126 -7.15 9.46 0.71
CA SER A 126 -7.53 10.81 1.12
C SER A 126 -8.48 10.79 2.31
N HIS A 127 -9.47 9.89 2.30
CA HIS A 127 -10.34 9.69 3.47
C HIS A 127 -9.53 9.26 4.71
N TRP A 128 -8.58 8.33 4.56
CA TRP A 128 -7.75 7.91 5.69
C TRP A 128 -6.83 9.02 6.21
N LYS A 129 -6.36 9.91 5.35
CA LYS A 129 -5.59 11.09 5.79
C LYS A 129 -6.41 11.99 6.71
N GLU A 130 -7.68 12.16 6.41
CA GLU A 130 -8.60 12.98 7.20
C GLU A 130 -8.95 12.32 8.54
N VAL A 131 -9.41 11.05 8.54
CA VAL A 131 -9.95 10.39 9.74
C VAL A 131 -8.91 9.63 10.56
N CYS A 132 -7.73 9.38 10.01
CA CYS A 132 -6.63 8.64 10.65
C CYS A 132 -5.33 9.46 10.67
N GLU A 133 -5.41 10.77 10.85
CA GLU A 133 -4.25 11.67 10.87
C GLU A 133 -3.10 11.12 11.73
N GLY A 134 -1.90 11.12 11.18
CA GLY A 134 -0.68 10.65 11.84
C GLY A 134 -0.56 9.13 12.04
N PHE A 135 -1.56 8.34 11.63
CA PHE A 135 -1.55 6.88 11.83
C PHE A 135 -0.75 6.13 10.77
N PHE A 136 -0.52 6.72 9.63
CA PHE A 136 0.32 6.14 8.58
C PHE A 136 1.27 7.18 7.97
N LEU A 137 2.34 6.68 7.35
CA LEU A 137 3.36 7.47 6.69
C LEU A 137 3.33 7.20 5.18
N ASP A 138 3.14 8.24 4.38
CA ASP A 138 3.35 8.17 2.93
C ASP A 138 4.85 8.20 2.62
N VAL A 139 5.31 7.26 1.80
CA VAL A 139 6.69 7.14 1.33
C VAL A 139 6.68 7.02 -0.19
N ASN A 140 7.15 8.05 -0.88
CA ASN A 140 7.26 8.02 -2.33
C ASN A 140 8.51 7.26 -2.76
N TYR A 141 8.38 6.38 -3.71
CA TYR A 141 9.50 5.60 -4.25
C TYR A 141 10.58 6.51 -4.86
N GLU A 142 10.16 7.57 -5.54
CA GLU A 142 11.05 8.54 -6.18
C GLU A 142 11.94 9.24 -5.15
N ASP A 143 11.37 9.61 -3.97
CA ASP A 143 12.13 10.22 -2.87
C ASP A 143 13.14 9.21 -2.29
N VAL A 144 12.75 7.94 -2.15
CA VAL A 144 13.65 6.89 -1.66
C VAL A 144 14.79 6.64 -2.63
N VAL A 145 14.53 6.72 -3.95
CA VAL A 145 15.57 6.57 -4.98
C VAL A 145 16.53 7.76 -5.00
N SER A 146 16.02 8.98 -4.77
CA SER A 146 16.83 10.20 -4.79
C SER A 146 17.66 10.39 -3.51
N ASP A 147 17.11 10.04 -2.35
CA ASP A 147 17.75 10.20 -1.04
C ASP A 147 17.37 9.07 -0.09
N LEU A 148 18.02 7.91 -0.29
CA LEU A 148 17.78 6.71 0.51
C LEU A 148 18.05 6.94 2.00
N ASP A 149 19.12 7.66 2.36
CA ASP A 149 19.53 7.84 3.75
C ASP A 149 18.47 8.61 4.55
N SER A 150 18.05 9.77 4.06
CA SER A 150 17.02 10.59 4.72
C SER A 150 15.68 9.87 4.79
N GLN A 151 15.28 9.15 3.74
CA GLN A 151 14.00 8.43 3.73
C GLN A 151 14.03 7.24 4.71
N VAL A 152 15.13 6.51 4.79
CA VAL A 152 15.28 5.42 5.77
C VAL A 152 15.20 5.96 7.20
N LYS A 153 15.87 7.08 7.50
CA LYS A 153 15.81 7.73 8.82
C LYS A 153 14.38 8.14 9.17
N ARG A 154 13.66 8.77 8.23
CA ARG A 154 12.26 9.19 8.40
C ARG A 154 11.33 8.01 8.66
N ILE A 155 11.51 6.89 7.95
CA ILE A 155 10.73 5.67 8.13
C ILE A 155 11.00 5.06 9.52
N LEU A 156 12.26 4.96 9.92
CA LEU A 156 12.64 4.39 11.21
C LEU A 156 12.15 5.25 12.38
N GLU A 157 12.24 6.58 12.27
CA GLU A 157 11.69 7.52 13.25
C GLU A 157 10.18 7.32 13.42
N PHE A 158 9.42 7.27 12.32
CA PHE A 158 7.98 6.97 12.37
C PHE A 158 7.68 5.64 13.03
N CYS A 159 8.50 4.62 12.77
CA CYS A 159 8.37 3.29 13.36
C CYS A 159 8.89 3.20 14.80
N GLU A 160 9.45 4.28 15.36
CA GLU A 160 10.09 4.30 16.68
C GLU A 160 11.22 3.28 16.80
N LEU A 161 11.96 3.10 15.70
CA LEU A 161 13.09 2.17 15.60
C LEU A 161 14.43 2.93 15.55
N PRO A 162 15.49 2.39 16.16
CA PRO A 162 16.82 2.98 16.03
C PRO A 162 17.31 2.85 14.58
N PHE A 163 18.11 3.83 14.16
CA PHE A 163 18.77 3.76 12.87
C PHE A 163 19.87 2.69 12.90
N GLU A 164 19.87 1.86 11.86
CA GLU A 164 20.94 0.89 11.61
C GLU A 164 21.48 1.08 10.19
N GLU A 165 22.77 1.21 10.04
CA GLU A 165 23.44 1.42 8.74
C GLU A 165 23.17 0.26 7.74
N SER A 166 22.90 -0.93 8.26
CA SER A 166 22.48 -2.09 7.47
C SER A 166 21.21 -1.86 6.66
N CYS A 167 20.34 -0.93 7.09
CA CYS A 167 19.13 -0.56 6.35
C CYS A 167 19.47 0.09 4.98
N LEU A 168 20.60 0.77 4.88
CA LEU A 168 21.08 1.36 3.62
C LEU A 168 21.68 0.30 2.67
N ARG A 169 22.08 -0.85 3.21
CA ARG A 169 22.66 -1.97 2.47
C ARG A 169 21.69 -3.16 2.41
N PHE A 170 20.39 -2.91 2.25
CA PHE A 170 19.33 -3.92 2.25
C PHE A 170 19.57 -5.05 1.23
N TYR A 171 20.28 -4.78 0.14
CA TYR A 171 20.61 -5.73 -0.93
C TYR A 171 21.62 -6.81 -0.50
N GLU A 172 22.35 -6.60 0.59
CA GLU A 172 23.25 -7.60 1.18
C GLU A 172 22.52 -8.67 1.99
N THR A 173 21.21 -8.48 2.24
CA THR A 173 20.40 -9.39 3.05
C THR A 173 20.27 -10.75 2.37
N LYS A 174 20.66 -11.82 3.06
CA LYS A 174 20.61 -13.20 2.55
C LYS A 174 19.24 -13.88 2.69
N ARG A 175 18.25 -13.18 3.20
CA ARG A 175 16.89 -13.70 3.39
C ARG A 175 16.29 -14.18 2.05
N ALA A 176 15.61 -15.34 2.06
CA ALA A 176 14.84 -15.78 0.91
C ALA A 176 13.70 -14.79 0.61
N VAL A 177 13.59 -14.38 -0.65
CA VAL A 177 12.50 -13.54 -1.16
C VAL A 177 11.76 -14.34 -2.21
N LYS A 178 10.45 -14.56 -2.00
CA LYS A 178 9.61 -15.43 -2.85
C LYS A 178 8.70 -14.64 -3.79
N THR A 179 8.91 -13.33 -3.93
CA THR A 179 8.10 -12.46 -4.79
C THR A 179 8.76 -12.21 -6.14
N ALA A 180 7.99 -11.70 -7.11
CA ALA A 180 8.50 -11.29 -8.43
C ALA A 180 9.68 -10.30 -8.36
N SER A 181 9.84 -9.59 -7.24
CA SER A 181 10.93 -8.63 -7.00
C SER A 181 12.21 -9.26 -6.43
N SER A 182 12.32 -10.60 -6.37
CA SER A 182 13.45 -11.30 -5.72
C SER A 182 14.83 -10.90 -6.27
N GLU A 183 14.92 -10.65 -7.56
CA GLU A 183 16.15 -10.20 -8.22
C GLU A 183 16.45 -8.70 -7.95
N GLN A 184 15.39 -7.89 -7.87
CA GLN A 184 15.52 -6.45 -7.72
C GLN A 184 16.02 -6.06 -6.33
N VAL A 185 15.53 -6.73 -5.28
CA VAL A 185 15.91 -6.43 -3.89
C VAL A 185 17.35 -6.86 -3.52
N ARG A 186 18.04 -7.55 -4.44
CA ARG A 186 19.46 -7.96 -4.28
C ARG A 186 20.44 -7.01 -4.96
N LYS A 187 19.96 -5.91 -5.49
CA LYS A 187 20.78 -4.86 -6.11
C LYS A 187 20.62 -3.58 -5.31
N PRO A 188 21.64 -2.72 -5.28
CA PRO A 188 21.47 -1.35 -4.79
C PRO A 188 20.28 -0.68 -5.47
N ILE A 189 19.69 0.29 -4.79
CA ILE A 189 18.56 1.02 -5.36
C ILE A 189 18.97 1.67 -6.69
N TYR A 190 18.08 1.66 -7.67
CA TYR A 190 18.36 2.16 -9.02
C TYR A 190 17.20 3.01 -9.53
N SER A 191 17.52 3.97 -10.38
CA SER A 191 16.55 4.97 -10.90
C SER A 191 15.87 4.58 -12.21
N SER A 192 16.27 3.47 -12.85
CA SER A 192 15.78 3.11 -14.20
C SER A 192 14.28 2.83 -14.29
N SER A 193 13.61 2.72 -13.15
CA SER A 193 12.16 2.56 -13.08
C SER A 193 11.42 3.87 -12.84
N VAL A 194 12.12 4.94 -12.48
CA VAL A 194 11.53 6.27 -12.28
C VAL A 194 11.26 6.90 -13.65
N ASN A 195 10.07 7.43 -13.82
CA ASN A 195 9.62 8.03 -15.09
C ASN A 195 9.66 7.08 -16.29
N LEU A 196 9.60 5.76 -16.06
CA LEU A 196 9.61 4.78 -17.15
C LEU A 196 8.40 4.93 -18.08
N TRP A 197 7.26 5.36 -17.56
CA TRP A 197 6.03 5.61 -18.29
C TRP A 197 6.21 6.60 -19.44
N ARG A 198 7.14 7.58 -19.33
CA ARG A 198 7.41 8.60 -20.36
C ARG A 198 7.83 8.01 -21.71
N ASN A 199 8.47 6.84 -21.70
CA ASN A 199 8.84 6.13 -22.93
C ASN A 199 7.63 5.54 -23.66
N TYR A 200 6.46 5.54 -23.02
CA TYR A 200 5.24 4.95 -23.52
C TYR A 200 4.05 5.92 -23.47
N GLU A 201 4.29 7.19 -23.22
CA GLU A 201 3.28 8.22 -22.97
C GLU A 201 2.16 8.22 -24.04
N GLU A 202 2.53 8.14 -25.33
CA GLU A 202 1.57 8.09 -26.44
C GLU A 202 0.65 6.85 -26.41
N LYS A 203 1.08 5.75 -25.76
CA LYS A 203 0.32 4.52 -25.64
C LYS A 203 -0.48 4.44 -24.35
N LEU A 204 -0.33 5.41 -23.49
CA LEU A 204 -0.99 5.51 -22.17
C LEU A 204 -2.07 6.60 -22.18
N SER A 205 -2.54 7.05 -23.34
CA SER A 205 -3.54 8.13 -23.47
C SER A 205 -4.76 7.93 -22.61
N ASP A 206 -5.36 6.73 -22.67
CA ASP A 206 -6.59 6.40 -21.94
C ASP A 206 -6.35 6.41 -20.42
N LEU A 207 -5.20 5.88 -19.98
CA LEU A 207 -4.79 5.94 -18.58
C LEU A 207 -4.52 7.37 -18.10
N ILE A 208 -3.87 8.19 -18.95
CA ILE A 208 -3.59 9.61 -18.66
C ILE A 208 -4.90 10.40 -18.52
N GLU A 209 -5.88 10.14 -19.37
CA GLU A 209 -7.20 10.77 -19.31
C GLU A 209 -7.91 10.44 -17.99
N ILE A 210 -7.94 9.18 -17.60
CA ILE A 210 -8.57 8.75 -16.32
C ILE A 210 -7.87 9.36 -15.11
N LEU A 211 -6.53 9.40 -15.14
CA LEU A 211 -5.73 9.91 -14.02
C LEU A 211 -5.51 11.42 -14.06
N GLU A 212 -6.05 12.13 -15.07
CA GLU A 212 -5.84 13.58 -15.25
C GLU A 212 -6.03 14.40 -13.97
N PRO A 213 -7.09 14.19 -13.15
CA PRO A 213 -7.28 14.97 -11.92
C PRO A 213 -6.09 14.87 -10.96
N LEU A 214 -5.48 13.70 -10.82
CA LEU A 214 -4.32 13.48 -9.96
C LEU A 214 -3.03 13.99 -10.60
N LEU A 215 -2.87 13.80 -11.90
CA LEU A 215 -1.66 14.18 -12.62
C LEU A 215 -1.50 15.69 -12.68
N ARG A 216 -2.58 16.46 -12.73
CA ARG A 216 -2.55 17.93 -12.71
C ARG A 216 -2.15 18.51 -11.35
N GLU A 217 -2.26 17.74 -10.26
CA GLU A 217 -1.80 18.14 -8.93
C GLU A 217 -0.29 17.93 -8.74
N LEU A 218 0.36 17.19 -9.65
CA LEU A 218 1.81 16.95 -9.59
C LEU A 218 2.59 18.19 -10.03
N PRO A 219 3.85 18.32 -9.59
CA PRO A 219 4.77 19.33 -10.15
C PRO A 219 4.85 19.21 -11.67
N GLU A 220 4.99 20.34 -12.38
CA GLU A 220 4.96 20.41 -13.85
C GLU A 220 5.96 19.44 -14.51
N GLN A 221 7.16 19.29 -13.93
CA GLN A 221 8.17 18.35 -14.41
C GLN A 221 7.75 16.89 -14.34
N ASP A 222 6.75 16.56 -13.52
CA ASP A 222 6.24 15.19 -13.31
C ASP A 222 4.95 14.93 -14.10
N GLN A 223 4.38 15.95 -14.73
CA GLN A 223 3.18 15.84 -15.54
C GLN A 223 3.47 15.26 -16.95
N PRO A 224 2.45 14.69 -17.63
CA PRO A 224 2.51 14.36 -19.05
C PRO A 224 2.82 15.61 -19.92
N LYS A 225 3.58 15.41 -20.98
CA LYS A 225 3.90 16.50 -21.93
C LYS A 225 2.64 17.11 -22.56
N SER A 226 1.60 16.29 -22.76
CA SER A 226 0.32 16.74 -23.29
C SER A 226 -0.37 17.81 -22.45
N PHE A 227 -0.03 17.95 -21.16
CA PHE A 227 -0.59 18.97 -20.26
C PHE A 227 0.16 20.30 -20.31
N VAL A 228 1.43 20.27 -20.71
CA VAL A 228 2.36 21.43 -20.72
C VAL A 228 2.36 22.15 -22.06
N SER A 229 1.80 21.53 -23.11
CA SER A 229 1.82 22.05 -24.49
C SER A 229 0.62 22.94 -24.78
N HIS A 230 0.53 24.11 -24.10
CA HIS A 230 -0.34 25.22 -24.57
C HIS A 230 0.17 26.58 -24.07
#